data_4bd2fa9f20ed2dddbb342e50b9b75d2f
#
_entry.id   4bd2fa9f20ed2dddbb342e50b9b75d2f
#
_cell.length_a   1.000
_cell.length_b   1.000
_cell.length_c   1.000
_cell.angle_alpha   90.00
_cell.angle_beta   90.00
_cell.angle_gamma   90.00
#
_symmetry.space_group_name_H-M   'P 1'
#
loop_
_entity.id
_entity.type
_entity.pdbx_description
1 polymer ?
#
loop_
_entity_poly.entity_id
_entity_poly.type
_entity_poly.pdbx_seq_one_letter_code
_entity_poly.pdbx_strand_id
1 'polypeptide(L)'
;MLKCNFQYQHADFMLNVELEMQQQLLGIVGVSGCGKSTLLKNIVGLLKPTHGSIQFNQQILFDSQQKIHVPMHQRKIALIFQNALLFPHMNVQQNLCYAEKLIPQAERKFQFNEIIELLELTHLCQRKAHQLSGGEAQRVSIGRALLSSPHLLLLDEPLTGLDQQLKQQILPFLQRIKDELNLPMIYVTHHLEELKYLKADILQLDQGQLQHRQ
;
A
#
# COMPACT_ATOMS: atom_id res chain seq x y z
N MET A 1 6.46 12.66 -5.58
CA MET A 1 5.20 12.74 -6.29
C MET A 1 5.12 11.59 -7.29
N LEU A 2 3.95 10.96 -7.47
CA LEU A 2 3.77 9.84 -8.40
C LEU A 2 3.08 10.31 -9.68
N LYS A 3 3.66 9.96 -10.83
CA LYS A 3 3.06 10.16 -12.15
C LYS A 3 3.01 8.81 -12.87
N CYS A 4 1.83 8.44 -13.34
CA CYS A 4 1.61 7.22 -14.09
C CYS A 4 0.88 7.58 -15.40
N ASN A 5 1.44 7.19 -16.51
CA ASN A 5 0.78 7.20 -17.80
C ASN A 5 1.15 5.89 -18.50
N PHE A 6 0.33 4.84 -18.28
CA PHE A 6 0.65 3.52 -18.80
C PHE A 6 -0.58 2.70 -19.17
N GLN A 7 -0.34 1.71 -20.00
CA GLN A 7 -1.29 0.67 -20.35
C GLN A 7 -0.78 -0.69 -19.86
N TYR A 8 -1.70 -1.50 -19.36
CA TYR A 8 -1.46 -2.89 -19.02
C TYR A 8 -2.55 -3.74 -19.63
N GLN A 9 -2.14 -4.81 -20.34
CA GLN A 9 -3.07 -5.75 -20.97
C GLN A 9 -2.77 -7.17 -20.50
N HIS A 10 -3.81 -7.89 -20.14
CA HIS A 10 -3.75 -9.32 -19.82
C HIS A 10 -5.02 -10.00 -20.30
N ALA A 11 -4.90 -10.91 -21.25
CA ALA A 11 -6.01 -11.49 -21.98
C ALA A 11 -6.96 -10.38 -22.50
N ASP A 12 -8.24 -10.44 -22.17
CA ASP A 12 -9.26 -9.46 -22.59
C ASP A 12 -9.33 -8.23 -21.66
N PHE A 13 -8.57 -8.22 -20.55
CA PHE A 13 -8.56 -7.10 -19.60
C PHE A 13 -7.53 -6.05 -20.01
N MET A 14 -7.99 -4.80 -20.14
CA MET A 14 -7.14 -3.64 -20.42
C MET A 14 -7.28 -2.62 -19.30
N LEU A 15 -6.13 -2.13 -18.80
CA LEU A 15 -6.05 -1.06 -17.82
C LEU A 15 -5.31 0.13 -18.46
N ASN A 16 -5.97 1.26 -18.56
CA ASN A 16 -5.38 2.52 -19.03
C ASN A 16 -5.33 3.49 -17.86
N VAL A 17 -4.13 3.92 -17.51
CA VAL A 17 -3.89 4.75 -16.34
C VAL A 17 -3.28 6.07 -16.74
N GLU A 18 -3.98 7.13 -16.43
CA GLU A 18 -3.44 8.48 -16.38
C GLU A 18 -3.67 9.02 -14.96
N LEU A 19 -2.60 9.16 -14.19
CA LEU A 19 -2.64 9.50 -12.77
C LEU A 19 -1.49 10.42 -12.42
N GLU A 20 -1.81 11.53 -11.77
CA GLU A 20 -0.84 12.39 -11.10
C GLU A 20 -1.28 12.58 -9.63
N MET A 21 -0.48 12.04 -8.70
CA MET A 21 -0.72 12.19 -7.28
C MET A 21 0.10 13.34 -6.73
N GLN A 22 -0.58 14.40 -6.30
CA GLN A 22 0.01 15.58 -5.65
C GLN A 22 -0.24 15.58 -4.14
N GLN A 23 -1.33 14.97 -3.73
CA GLN A 23 -1.76 14.89 -2.35
C GLN A 23 -1.04 13.77 -1.60
N GLN A 24 -1.09 13.85 -0.27
CA GLN A 24 -0.49 12.84 0.60
C GLN A 24 -1.28 11.53 0.60
N LEU A 25 -2.59 11.58 0.42
CA LEU A 25 -3.46 10.40 0.37
C LEU A 25 -4.38 10.46 -0.84
N LEU A 26 -4.23 9.48 -1.72
CA LEU A 26 -5.10 9.25 -2.86
C LEU A 26 -5.96 8.02 -2.61
N GLY A 27 -7.27 8.19 -2.62
CA GLY A 27 -8.25 7.12 -2.57
C GLY A 27 -8.65 6.69 -3.97
N ILE A 28 -8.74 5.39 -4.23
CA ILE A 28 -9.26 4.87 -5.50
C ILE A 28 -10.42 3.93 -5.20
N VAL A 29 -11.60 4.30 -5.67
CA VAL A 29 -12.81 3.49 -5.55
C VAL A 29 -13.17 2.82 -6.88
N GLY A 30 -13.86 1.70 -6.80
CA GLY A 30 -14.38 1.00 -7.97
C GLY A 30 -14.96 -0.36 -7.60
N VAL A 31 -15.76 -0.92 -8.48
CA VAL A 31 -16.36 -2.25 -8.29
C VAL A 31 -15.30 -3.35 -8.23
N SER A 32 -15.65 -4.51 -7.66
CA SER A 32 -14.75 -5.66 -7.68
C SER A 32 -14.40 -6.04 -9.13
N GLY A 33 -13.14 -6.35 -9.38
CA GLY A 33 -12.65 -6.74 -10.71
C GLY A 33 -12.33 -5.60 -11.67
N CYS A 34 -12.61 -4.32 -11.35
CA CYS A 34 -12.33 -3.19 -12.25
C CYS A 34 -10.83 -2.88 -12.49
N GLY A 35 -9.92 -3.54 -11.76
CA GLY A 35 -8.47 -3.39 -11.98
C GLY A 35 -7.70 -2.68 -10.86
N LYS A 36 -8.30 -2.39 -9.69
CA LYS A 36 -7.66 -1.69 -8.57
C LYS A 36 -6.36 -2.36 -8.11
N SER A 37 -6.42 -3.65 -7.80
CA SER A 37 -5.23 -4.41 -7.41
C SER A 37 -4.21 -4.51 -8.53
N THR A 38 -4.65 -4.58 -9.78
CA THR A 38 -3.79 -4.58 -10.97
C THR A 38 -3.02 -3.27 -11.09
N LEU A 39 -3.68 -2.14 -10.86
CA LEU A 39 -3.05 -0.82 -10.79
C LEU A 39 -1.92 -0.79 -9.75
N LEU A 40 -2.22 -1.18 -8.50
CA LEU A 40 -1.21 -1.19 -7.44
C LEU A 40 -0.04 -2.14 -7.75
N LYS A 41 -0.32 -3.33 -8.31
CA LYS A 41 0.71 -4.30 -8.70
C LYS A 41 1.63 -3.78 -9.80
N ASN A 42 1.13 -2.97 -10.73
CA ASN A 42 1.98 -2.30 -11.73
C ASN A 42 2.85 -1.22 -11.09
N ILE A 43 2.29 -0.39 -10.20
CA ILE A 43 3.04 0.68 -9.50
C ILE A 43 4.17 0.09 -8.66
N VAL A 44 3.90 -0.97 -7.88
CA VAL A 44 4.93 -1.60 -7.05
C VAL A 44 5.93 -2.44 -7.85
N GLY A 45 5.61 -2.82 -9.10
CA GLY A 45 6.49 -3.60 -9.99
C GLY A 45 6.33 -5.11 -9.90
N LEU A 46 5.22 -5.60 -9.34
CA LEU A 46 4.81 -7.02 -9.40
C LEU A 46 4.27 -7.40 -10.78
N LEU A 47 3.67 -6.43 -11.47
CA LEU A 47 3.27 -6.55 -12.87
C LEU A 47 4.06 -5.52 -13.69
N LYS A 48 4.24 -5.81 -14.97
CA LYS A 48 4.94 -4.93 -15.90
C LYS A 48 3.93 -4.35 -16.88
N PRO A 49 3.79 -2.99 -16.97
CA PRO A 49 2.96 -2.38 -17.99
C PRO A 49 3.39 -2.78 -19.40
N THR A 50 2.44 -2.77 -20.34
CA THR A 50 2.68 -3.05 -21.76
C THR A 50 3.34 -1.85 -22.43
N HIS A 51 2.82 -0.65 -22.15
CA HIS A 51 3.31 0.63 -22.71
C HIS A 51 3.25 1.74 -21.67
N GLY A 52 3.97 2.84 -21.95
CA GLY A 52 3.91 4.07 -21.16
C GLY A 52 5.01 4.18 -20.12
N SER A 53 4.73 4.92 -19.05
CA SER A 53 5.73 5.23 -18.01
C SER A 53 5.12 5.30 -16.61
N ILE A 54 5.94 5.01 -15.60
CA ILE A 54 5.68 5.21 -14.18
C ILE A 54 6.88 5.93 -13.60
N GLN A 55 6.63 7.09 -12.97
CA GLN A 55 7.66 7.89 -12.32
C GLN A 55 7.24 8.18 -10.88
N PHE A 56 8.16 8.00 -9.94
CA PHE A 56 7.95 8.38 -8.55
C PHE A 56 9.08 9.32 -8.09
N ASN A 57 8.69 10.49 -7.59
CA ASN A 57 9.57 11.63 -7.38
C ASN A 57 10.33 11.96 -8.69
N GLN A 58 11.62 11.90 -8.74
CA GLN A 58 12.41 12.14 -9.96
C GLN A 58 12.91 10.85 -10.62
N GLN A 59 12.53 9.69 -10.03
CA GLN A 59 12.99 8.40 -10.50
C GLN A 59 11.97 7.78 -11.47
N ILE A 60 12.42 7.39 -12.66
CA ILE A 60 11.64 6.58 -13.60
C ILE A 60 11.68 5.13 -13.09
N LEU A 61 10.51 4.59 -12.76
CA LEU A 61 10.35 3.21 -12.29
C LEU A 61 10.05 2.24 -13.44
N PHE A 62 9.38 2.75 -14.45
CA PHE A 62 9.09 2.03 -15.70
C PHE A 62 9.01 3.02 -16.86
N ASP A 63 9.58 2.67 -17.99
CA ASP A 63 9.41 3.38 -19.25
C ASP A 63 9.61 2.40 -20.42
N SER A 64 8.56 2.24 -21.23
CA SER A 64 8.56 1.30 -22.35
C SER A 64 9.47 1.75 -23.51
N GLN A 65 9.61 3.05 -23.74
CA GLN A 65 10.44 3.62 -24.81
C GLN A 65 11.92 3.55 -24.45
N GLN A 66 12.25 3.91 -23.20
CA GLN A 66 13.63 3.86 -22.69
C GLN A 66 14.05 2.45 -22.23
N LYS A 67 13.14 1.46 -22.29
CA LYS A 67 13.35 0.08 -21.81
C LYS A 67 13.76 0.01 -20.33
N ILE A 68 13.29 0.94 -19.51
CA ILE A 68 13.53 0.96 -18.07
C ILE A 68 12.46 0.12 -17.36
N HIS A 69 12.90 -0.76 -16.47
CA HIS A 69 12.03 -1.51 -15.55
C HIS A 69 12.76 -1.74 -14.23
N VAL A 70 12.54 -0.87 -13.27
CA VAL A 70 13.09 -1.00 -11.92
C VAL A 70 12.41 -2.16 -11.20
N PRO A 71 13.14 -3.17 -10.69
CA PRO A 71 12.55 -4.29 -9.96
C PRO A 71 11.92 -3.83 -8.64
N MET A 72 10.87 -4.56 -8.18
CA MET A 72 10.06 -4.21 -7.02
C MET A 72 10.89 -3.83 -5.78
N HIS A 73 11.91 -4.62 -5.43
CA HIS A 73 12.72 -4.41 -4.23
C HIS A 73 13.57 -3.14 -4.26
N GLN A 74 13.75 -2.51 -5.43
CA GLN A 74 14.48 -1.25 -5.59
C GLN A 74 13.56 -0.02 -5.66
N ARG A 75 12.24 -0.21 -5.75
CA ARG A 75 11.28 0.92 -5.90
C ARG A 75 11.05 1.67 -4.60
N LYS A 76 11.42 1.09 -3.45
CA LYS A 76 11.13 1.64 -2.11
C LYS A 76 9.63 1.94 -1.91
N ILE A 77 8.76 1.10 -2.47
CA ILE A 77 7.31 1.15 -2.37
C ILE A 77 6.84 -0.10 -1.63
N ALA A 78 6.03 0.06 -0.59
CA ALA A 78 5.43 -1.07 0.11
C ALA A 78 3.99 -1.28 -0.35
N LEU A 79 3.58 -2.56 -0.47
CA LEU A 79 2.21 -2.96 -0.78
C LEU A 79 1.65 -3.79 0.36
N ILE A 80 0.53 -3.33 0.92
CA ILE A 80 -0.27 -4.06 1.90
C ILE A 80 -1.44 -4.68 1.15
N PHE A 81 -1.53 -6.01 1.23
CA PHE A 81 -2.59 -6.79 0.61
C PHE A 81 -3.84 -6.83 1.50
N GLN A 82 -4.95 -7.19 0.91
CA GLN A 82 -6.22 -7.42 1.59
C GLN A 82 -6.08 -8.43 2.75
N ASN A 83 -5.35 -9.52 2.55
CA ASN A 83 -4.96 -10.44 3.60
C ASN A 83 -3.60 -10.03 4.17
N ALA A 84 -3.42 -10.13 5.47
CA ALA A 84 -2.22 -9.69 6.18
C ALA A 84 -0.91 -10.40 5.76
N LEU A 85 -0.98 -11.57 5.11
CA LEU A 85 0.15 -12.34 4.56
C LEU A 85 1.37 -12.39 5.49
N LEU A 86 1.16 -12.67 6.78
CA LEU A 86 2.25 -12.81 7.75
C LEU A 86 3.02 -14.11 7.52
N PHE A 87 4.30 -14.12 7.88
CA PHE A 87 5.10 -15.34 7.90
C PHE A 87 4.63 -16.25 9.05
N PRO A 88 4.02 -17.42 8.77
CA PRO A 88 3.34 -18.22 9.80
C PRO A 88 4.30 -18.86 10.82
N HIS A 89 5.55 -19.06 10.44
CA HIS A 89 6.61 -19.63 11.30
C HIS A 89 7.28 -18.59 12.20
N MET A 90 6.97 -17.29 12.02
CA MET A 90 7.56 -16.19 12.77
C MET A 90 6.57 -15.64 13.79
N ASN A 91 7.08 -15.11 14.91
CA ASN A 91 6.30 -14.31 15.84
C ASN A 91 6.12 -12.87 15.27
N VAL A 92 5.35 -12.02 15.98
CA VAL A 92 5.06 -10.64 15.57
C VAL A 92 6.34 -9.84 15.43
N GLN A 93 7.23 -9.87 16.43
CA GLN A 93 8.51 -9.15 16.38
C GLN A 93 9.36 -9.57 15.17
N GLN A 94 9.44 -10.86 14.89
CA GLN A 94 10.19 -11.39 13.75
C GLN A 94 9.57 -10.97 12.42
N ASN A 95 8.24 -10.95 12.31
CA ASN A 95 7.54 -10.45 11.14
C ASN A 95 7.83 -8.96 10.90
N LEU A 96 7.74 -8.14 11.96
CA LEU A 96 8.00 -6.70 11.89
C LEU A 96 9.44 -6.41 11.46
N CYS A 97 10.42 -7.03 12.11
CA CYS A 97 11.83 -6.77 11.85
C CYS A 97 12.38 -7.47 10.59
N TYR A 98 11.54 -8.23 9.85
CA TYR A 98 12.03 -8.99 8.70
C TYR A 98 12.66 -8.09 7.64
N ALA A 99 11.95 -7.05 7.23
CA ALA A 99 12.42 -6.13 6.21
C ALA A 99 13.47 -5.14 6.74
N GLU A 100 13.36 -4.73 8.00
CA GLU A 100 14.31 -3.80 8.64
C GLU A 100 15.75 -4.30 8.57
N LYS A 101 15.96 -5.61 8.71
CA LYS A 101 17.30 -6.24 8.66
C LYS A 101 17.97 -6.10 7.28
N LEU A 102 17.20 -5.87 6.23
CA LEU A 102 17.69 -5.73 4.86
C LEU A 102 18.02 -4.27 4.50
N ILE A 103 17.71 -3.32 5.41
CA ILE A 103 17.87 -1.89 5.16
C ILE A 103 19.05 -1.38 5.98
N PRO A 104 20.03 -0.69 5.35
CA PRO A 104 21.11 -0.03 6.06
C PRO A 104 20.56 0.92 7.14
N GLN A 105 21.17 0.96 8.32
CA GLN A 105 20.68 1.76 9.45
C GLN A 105 20.49 3.24 9.08
N ALA A 106 21.38 3.79 8.28
CA ALA A 106 21.31 5.18 7.82
C ALA A 106 20.12 5.49 6.90
N GLU A 107 19.50 4.45 6.29
CA GLU A 107 18.34 4.59 5.41
C GLU A 107 17.00 4.30 6.11
N ARG A 108 17.02 3.90 7.38
CA ARG A 108 15.83 3.60 8.17
C ARG A 108 15.10 4.88 8.54
N LYS A 109 13.88 5.01 8.05
CA LYS A 109 13.00 6.16 8.34
C LYS A 109 12.18 5.98 9.61
N PHE A 110 11.87 4.71 9.94
CA PHE A 110 10.98 4.37 11.03
C PHE A 110 11.70 3.43 12.00
N GLN A 111 11.55 3.69 13.31
CA GLN A 111 12.13 2.89 14.36
C GLN A 111 11.13 1.85 14.85
N PHE A 112 11.62 0.66 15.22
CA PHE A 112 10.78 -0.44 15.71
C PHE A 112 9.87 -0.01 16.86
N ASN A 113 10.43 0.67 17.88
CA ASN A 113 9.65 1.09 19.05
C ASN A 113 8.54 2.08 18.71
N GLU A 114 8.80 3.04 17.83
CA GLU A 114 7.79 4.01 17.35
C GLU A 114 6.64 3.30 16.66
N ILE A 115 6.93 2.33 15.80
CA ILE A 115 5.90 1.60 15.05
C ILE A 115 5.09 0.65 15.92
N ILE A 116 5.70 -0.04 16.89
CA ILE A 116 4.93 -0.91 17.79
C ILE A 116 4.04 -0.12 18.74
N GLU A 117 4.45 1.07 19.17
CA GLU A 117 3.62 1.99 19.96
C GLU A 117 2.50 2.60 19.12
N LEU A 118 2.83 3.13 17.92
CA LEU A 118 1.87 3.69 16.97
C LEU A 118 0.73 2.73 16.67
N LEU A 119 1.05 1.44 16.49
CA LEU A 119 0.10 0.39 16.10
C LEU A 119 -0.40 -0.46 17.29
N GLU A 120 -0.03 -0.11 18.53
CA GLU A 120 -0.41 -0.81 19.76
C GLU A 120 -0.08 -2.32 19.71
N LEU A 121 1.14 -2.67 19.28
CA LEU A 121 1.58 -4.05 19.07
C LEU A 121 2.49 -4.57 20.20
N THR A 122 2.88 -3.74 21.16
CA THR A 122 3.88 -4.08 22.20
C THR A 122 3.57 -5.38 22.91
N HIS A 123 2.32 -5.58 23.32
CA HIS A 123 1.86 -6.78 24.04
C HIS A 123 1.70 -8.04 23.16
N LEU A 124 1.83 -7.88 21.84
CA LEU A 124 1.68 -8.95 20.85
C LEU A 124 3.02 -9.48 20.33
N CYS A 125 4.15 -8.85 20.64
CA CYS A 125 5.45 -9.11 20.01
C CYS A 125 5.88 -10.59 20.04
N GLN A 126 5.53 -11.34 21.09
CA GLN A 126 5.88 -12.76 21.24
C GLN A 126 4.84 -13.73 20.66
N ARG A 127 3.64 -13.25 20.27
CA ARG A 127 2.61 -14.09 19.68
C ARG A 127 2.99 -14.52 18.26
N LYS A 128 2.58 -15.74 17.89
CA LYS A 128 2.70 -16.23 16.51
C LYS A 128 1.54 -15.74 15.65
N ALA A 129 1.73 -15.71 14.33
CA ALA A 129 0.73 -15.20 13.38
C ALA A 129 -0.67 -15.83 13.55
N HIS A 130 -0.76 -17.14 13.83
CA HIS A 130 -2.03 -17.85 14.02
C HIS A 130 -2.76 -17.55 15.35
N GLN A 131 -2.13 -16.81 16.25
CA GLN A 131 -2.70 -16.40 17.55
C GLN A 131 -3.30 -14.99 17.51
N LEU A 132 -3.25 -14.34 16.35
CA LEU A 132 -3.71 -12.97 16.16
C LEU A 132 -5.14 -12.94 15.62
N SER A 133 -5.93 -11.98 16.09
CA SER A 133 -7.17 -11.60 15.42
C SER A 133 -6.90 -11.00 14.03
N GLY A 134 -7.91 -10.91 13.17
CA GLY A 134 -7.77 -10.30 11.84
C GLY A 134 -7.23 -8.86 11.91
N GLY A 135 -7.74 -8.05 12.84
CA GLY A 135 -7.28 -6.68 13.03
C GLY A 135 -5.84 -6.58 13.56
N GLU A 136 -5.45 -7.47 14.51
CA GLU A 136 -4.07 -7.54 14.99
C GLU A 136 -3.12 -7.95 13.88
N ALA A 137 -3.47 -8.97 13.09
CA ALA A 137 -2.68 -9.41 11.94
C ALA A 137 -2.51 -8.31 10.90
N GLN A 138 -3.57 -7.53 10.64
CA GLN A 138 -3.52 -6.41 9.71
C GLN A 138 -2.60 -5.29 10.23
N ARG A 139 -2.67 -4.94 11.52
CA ARG A 139 -1.74 -3.97 12.13
C ARG A 139 -0.27 -4.44 12.04
N VAL A 140 -0.02 -5.73 12.26
CA VAL A 140 1.33 -6.31 12.08
C VAL A 140 1.79 -6.22 10.63
N SER A 141 0.91 -6.47 9.65
CA SER A 141 1.22 -6.31 8.22
C SER A 141 1.57 -4.87 7.87
N ILE A 142 0.82 -3.89 8.40
CA ILE A 142 1.10 -2.46 8.25
C ILE A 142 2.47 -2.12 8.87
N GLY A 143 2.73 -2.55 10.10
CA GLY A 143 4.00 -2.30 10.80
C GLY A 143 5.20 -2.87 10.04
N ARG A 144 5.09 -4.09 9.53
CA ARG A 144 6.13 -4.70 8.70
C ARG A 144 6.40 -3.89 7.42
N ALA A 145 5.33 -3.36 6.79
CA ALA A 145 5.46 -2.51 5.62
C ALA A 145 6.16 -1.18 5.96
N LEU A 146 5.81 -0.53 7.07
CA LEU A 146 6.46 0.71 7.52
C LEU A 146 7.95 0.48 7.85
N LEU A 147 8.28 -0.59 8.57
CA LEU A 147 9.66 -0.92 8.92
C LEU A 147 10.53 -1.32 7.71
N SER A 148 9.93 -1.50 6.52
CA SER A 148 10.69 -1.55 5.27
C SER A 148 11.11 -0.15 4.76
N SER A 149 10.84 0.91 5.53
CA SER A 149 11.18 2.31 5.22
C SER A 149 10.76 2.76 3.81
N PRO A 150 9.49 2.54 3.43
CA PRO A 150 9.02 2.89 2.11
C PRO A 150 8.95 4.42 1.91
N HIS A 151 8.94 4.83 0.65
CA HIS A 151 8.67 6.21 0.25
C HIS A 151 7.21 6.41 -0.19
N LEU A 152 6.49 5.32 -0.47
CA LEU A 152 5.08 5.29 -0.84
C LEU A 152 4.45 4.01 -0.28
N LEU A 153 3.28 4.12 0.32
CA LEU A 153 2.50 2.99 0.84
C LEU A 153 1.29 2.76 -0.05
N LEU A 154 1.15 1.55 -0.56
CA LEU A 154 -0.01 1.10 -1.33
C LEU A 154 -0.85 0.16 -0.46
N LEU A 155 -2.15 0.43 -0.36
CA LEU A 155 -3.09 -0.34 0.46
C LEU A 155 -4.19 -0.91 -0.46
N ASP A 156 -4.18 -2.23 -0.62
CA ASP A 156 -5.13 -2.96 -1.46
C ASP A 156 -6.25 -3.55 -0.60
N GLU A 157 -7.34 -2.83 -0.47
CA GLU A 157 -8.51 -3.17 0.33
C GLU A 157 -8.16 -3.65 1.76
N PRO A 158 -7.35 -2.90 2.54
CA PRO A 158 -6.71 -3.40 3.75
C PRO A 158 -7.68 -3.70 4.90
N LEU A 159 -8.94 -3.27 4.80
CA LEU A 159 -9.97 -3.47 5.82
C LEU A 159 -11.10 -4.40 5.35
N THR A 160 -10.99 -4.97 4.16
CA THR A 160 -12.00 -5.90 3.63
C THR A 160 -11.99 -7.20 4.43
N GLY A 161 -13.19 -7.70 4.76
CA GLY A 161 -13.34 -8.91 5.58
C GLY A 161 -13.26 -8.68 7.09
N LEU A 162 -12.98 -7.46 7.55
CA LEU A 162 -13.05 -7.09 8.96
C LEU A 162 -14.47 -6.59 9.31
N ASP A 163 -14.90 -6.90 10.53
CA ASP A 163 -16.14 -6.35 11.05
C ASP A 163 -16.02 -4.84 11.32
N GLN A 164 -17.16 -4.19 11.55
CA GLN A 164 -17.22 -2.74 11.73
C GLN A 164 -16.40 -2.24 12.92
N GLN A 165 -16.34 -3.02 14.00
CA GLN A 165 -15.59 -2.65 15.19
C GLN A 165 -14.08 -2.66 14.94
N LEU A 166 -13.57 -3.69 14.24
CA LEU A 166 -12.17 -3.77 13.84
C LEU A 166 -11.78 -2.67 12.84
N LYS A 167 -12.66 -2.34 11.88
CA LYS A 167 -12.43 -1.22 10.96
C LYS A 167 -12.26 0.10 11.72
N GLN A 168 -13.14 0.38 12.70
CA GLN A 168 -13.05 1.58 13.54
C GLN A 168 -11.78 1.63 14.38
N GLN A 169 -11.20 0.49 14.74
CA GLN A 169 -9.92 0.44 15.43
C GLN A 169 -8.72 0.72 14.52
N ILE A 170 -8.76 0.29 13.24
CA ILE A 170 -7.62 0.40 12.33
C ILE A 170 -7.57 1.75 11.61
N LEU A 171 -8.71 2.34 11.25
CA LEU A 171 -8.76 3.62 10.55
C LEU A 171 -7.98 4.74 11.27
N PRO A 172 -8.05 4.90 12.61
CA PRO A 172 -7.25 5.89 13.33
C PRO A 172 -5.73 5.67 13.16
N PHE A 173 -5.26 4.43 13.08
CA PHE A 173 -3.84 4.15 12.84
C PHE A 173 -3.41 4.59 11.44
N LEU A 174 -4.25 4.35 10.41
CA LEU A 174 -3.97 4.82 9.05
C LEU A 174 -3.95 6.35 8.99
N GLN A 175 -4.85 7.01 9.71
CA GLN A 175 -4.83 8.46 9.82
C GLN A 175 -3.57 8.98 10.50
N ARG A 176 -3.14 8.36 11.61
CA ARG A 176 -1.89 8.71 12.29
C ARG A 176 -0.66 8.50 11.40
N ILE A 177 -0.62 7.41 10.64
CA ILE A 177 0.45 7.18 9.65
C ILE A 177 0.52 8.33 8.64
N LYS A 178 -0.64 8.78 8.13
CA LYS A 178 -0.73 9.91 7.23
C LYS A 178 -0.24 11.20 7.90
N ASP A 179 -0.78 11.51 9.07
CA ASP A 179 -0.62 12.82 9.70
C ASP A 179 0.73 12.95 10.43
N GLU A 180 1.22 11.88 11.09
CA GLU A 180 2.44 11.90 11.90
C GLU A 180 3.70 11.52 11.08
N LEU A 181 3.59 10.53 10.18
CA LEU A 181 4.76 10.02 9.44
C LEU A 181 4.95 10.72 8.08
N ASN A 182 4.01 11.54 7.64
CA ASN A 182 4.04 12.22 6.34
C ASN A 182 4.34 11.27 5.16
N LEU A 183 3.91 10.01 5.26
CA LEU A 183 4.14 8.99 4.24
C LEU A 183 3.04 9.07 3.17
N PRO A 184 3.37 9.31 1.90
CA PRO A 184 2.37 9.29 0.84
C PRO A 184 1.71 7.91 0.73
N MET A 185 0.39 7.88 0.51
CA MET A 185 -0.40 6.64 0.46
C MET A 185 -1.36 6.62 -0.72
N ILE A 186 -1.52 5.47 -1.36
CA ILE A 186 -2.65 5.15 -2.24
C ILE A 186 -3.49 4.09 -1.55
N TYR A 187 -4.75 4.40 -1.32
CA TYR A 187 -5.70 3.53 -0.65
C TYR A 187 -6.80 3.09 -1.63
N VAL A 188 -6.84 1.82 -1.91
CA VAL A 188 -7.83 1.22 -2.80
C VAL A 188 -8.89 0.52 -1.97
N THR A 189 -10.15 0.82 -2.21
CA THR A 189 -11.30 0.21 -1.54
C THR A 189 -12.57 0.32 -2.39
N HIS A 190 -13.59 -0.46 -2.05
CA HIS A 190 -14.96 -0.25 -2.52
C HIS A 190 -15.83 0.46 -1.47
N HIS A 191 -15.29 0.76 -0.29
CA HIS A 191 -15.96 1.44 0.83
C HIS A 191 -15.60 2.92 0.88
N LEU A 192 -16.48 3.77 0.37
CA LEU A 192 -16.25 5.21 0.29
C LEU A 192 -16.07 5.87 1.65
N GLU A 193 -16.75 5.37 2.68
CA GLU A 193 -16.71 5.93 4.04
C GLU A 193 -15.31 5.84 4.66
N GLU A 194 -14.50 4.83 4.31
CA GLU A 194 -13.12 4.72 4.76
C GLU A 194 -12.27 5.89 4.22
N LEU A 195 -12.45 6.22 2.93
CA LEU A 195 -11.73 7.33 2.30
C LEU A 195 -12.17 8.70 2.78
N LYS A 196 -13.48 8.87 3.04
CA LYS A 196 -14.02 10.10 3.64
C LYS A 196 -13.45 10.32 5.03
N TYR A 197 -13.40 9.26 5.86
CA TYR A 197 -12.80 9.32 7.19
C TYR A 197 -11.34 9.80 7.13
N LEU A 198 -10.57 9.26 6.20
CA LEU A 198 -9.16 9.59 6.00
C LEU A 198 -8.95 10.93 5.26
N LYS A 199 -10.01 11.59 4.80
CA LYS A 199 -9.98 12.83 3.99
C LYS A 199 -9.09 12.67 2.75
N ALA A 200 -9.28 11.57 2.03
CA ALA A 200 -8.54 11.26 0.82
C ALA A 200 -9.08 12.06 -0.38
N ASP A 201 -8.19 12.39 -1.31
CA ASP A 201 -8.57 12.75 -2.67
C ASP A 201 -9.08 11.49 -3.39
N ILE A 202 -10.22 11.56 -4.08
CA ILE A 202 -10.88 10.34 -4.57
C ILE A 202 -10.97 10.31 -6.08
N LEU A 203 -10.39 9.26 -6.66
CA LEU A 203 -10.60 8.86 -8.04
C LEU A 203 -11.48 7.62 -8.11
N GLN A 204 -12.23 7.49 -9.19
CA GLN A 204 -12.99 6.30 -9.53
C GLN A 204 -12.29 5.51 -10.62
N LEU A 205 -12.09 4.21 -10.40
CA LEU A 205 -11.64 3.29 -11.44
C LEU A 205 -12.85 2.52 -11.95
N ASP A 206 -13.15 2.67 -13.22
CA ASP A 206 -14.23 1.96 -13.90
C ASP A 206 -13.73 1.40 -15.23
N GLN A 207 -14.05 0.12 -15.51
CA GLN A 207 -13.66 -0.58 -16.73
C GLN A 207 -12.19 -0.33 -17.17
N GLY A 208 -11.28 -0.31 -16.21
CA GLY A 208 -9.85 -0.10 -16.47
C GLY A 208 -9.46 1.35 -16.76
N GLN A 209 -10.33 2.34 -16.52
CA GLN A 209 -10.04 3.77 -16.69
C GLN A 209 -10.23 4.54 -15.38
N LEU A 210 -9.31 5.46 -15.09
CA LEU A 210 -9.40 6.37 -13.95
C LEU A 210 -10.15 7.65 -14.34
N GLN A 211 -11.07 8.07 -13.48
CA GLN A 211 -11.86 9.29 -13.66
C GLN A 211 -11.91 10.07 -12.33
N HIS A 212 -11.92 11.40 -12.41
CA HIS A 212 -12.22 12.20 -11.24
C HIS A 212 -13.66 11.97 -10.82
N ARG A 213 -13.87 11.73 -9.54
CA ARG A 213 -15.22 11.65 -9.01
C ARG A 213 -15.77 13.06 -8.79
N GLN A 214 -16.85 13.39 -9.49
CA GLN A 214 -17.63 14.61 -9.25
C GLN A 214 -18.34 14.55 -7.88
#